data_4dfb66755e6dc198896191f6ae3c9965
#
_entry.id   4dfb66755e6dc198896191f6ae3c9965
#
_cell.length_a   1.000
_cell.length_b   1.000
_cell.length_c   1.000
_cell.angle_alpha   90.00
_cell.angle_beta   90.00
_cell.angle_gamma   90.00
#
_symmetry.space_group_name_H-M   'P 1'
#
loop_
_entity.id
_entity.type
_entity.pdbx_description
1 polymer ?
#
loop_
_entity_poly.entity_id
_entity_poly.type
_entity_poly.pdbx_seq_one_letter_code
_entity_poly.pdbx_strand_id
1 'polypeptide(L)'
;VNYFEFFKLATGLDPFPFQVAFHQRDRIPTHTLSAPTGLGKTECLVVDWLYGILYDFENTPIRLVFCLPMRSLTHQTRQRVEAIVKRLDRPEITIHSLVGGTGTAMDRDWLDAIDRPCIILGTQDQILSRQLFRGYACSRWEWVIHGALLNNDVRVVMDETQLMGVGYLSAILLQQQRLEKGCYGRSELILCSATLDVAPIPRTLKYGECKISQADYQHPIASQKLGMHKRLHRVEIGVDEVAEMAQVVVEQHIAGALSLCIVNRVQDCIE
;
A
#
# COMPACT_ATOMS: atom_id res chain seq x y z
N VAL A 1 -11.30 -9.44 22.01
CA VAL A 1 -11.82 -9.49 20.64
C VAL A 1 -10.83 -10.29 19.83
N ASN A 2 -11.29 -11.34 19.14
CA ASN A 2 -10.42 -12.10 18.25
C ASN A 2 -10.18 -11.31 16.93
N TYR A 3 -9.17 -11.71 16.16
CA TYR A 3 -8.81 -10.99 14.94
C TYR A 3 -9.94 -10.94 13.90
N PHE A 4 -10.73 -12.00 13.77
CA PHE A 4 -11.84 -12.06 12.83
C PHE A 4 -12.93 -11.01 13.16
N GLU A 5 -13.34 -10.95 14.42
CA GLU A 5 -14.31 -9.94 14.91
C GLU A 5 -13.78 -8.54 14.78
N PHE A 6 -12.49 -8.34 15.08
CA PHE A 6 -11.83 -7.05 14.93
C PHE A 6 -11.77 -6.60 13.47
N PHE A 7 -11.42 -7.49 12.55
CA PHE A 7 -11.42 -7.20 11.13
C PHE A 7 -12.80 -6.78 10.63
N LYS A 8 -13.84 -7.52 11.04
CA LYS A 8 -15.23 -7.19 10.72
C LYS A 8 -15.66 -5.85 11.29
N LEU A 9 -15.27 -5.53 12.51
CA LEU A 9 -15.53 -4.23 13.12
C LEU A 9 -14.84 -3.10 12.35
N ALA A 10 -13.58 -3.28 11.97
CA ALA A 10 -12.77 -2.30 11.29
C ALA A 10 -13.21 -2.03 9.84
N THR A 11 -13.63 -3.07 9.12
CA THR A 11 -13.93 -2.97 7.68
C THR A 11 -15.41 -3.07 7.35
N GLY A 12 -16.23 -3.64 8.22
CA GLY A 12 -17.63 -4.02 7.95
C GLY A 12 -17.75 -5.32 7.13
N LEU A 13 -16.65 -6.02 6.86
CA LEU A 13 -16.58 -7.23 6.03
C LEU A 13 -15.91 -8.36 6.81
N ASP A 14 -16.25 -9.58 6.49
CA ASP A 14 -15.53 -10.75 6.98
C ASP A 14 -14.16 -10.85 6.27
N PRO A 15 -13.08 -11.22 6.99
CA PRO A 15 -11.77 -11.36 6.38
C PRO A 15 -11.72 -12.57 5.44
N PHE A 16 -11.00 -12.42 4.33
CA PHE A 16 -10.68 -13.56 3.47
C PHE A 16 -9.64 -14.48 4.13
N PRO A 17 -9.58 -15.75 3.74
CA PRO A 17 -8.64 -16.72 4.31
C PRO A 17 -7.18 -16.24 4.30
N PHE A 18 -6.70 -15.61 3.20
CA PHE A 18 -5.34 -15.10 3.12
C PHE A 18 -5.06 -13.95 4.11
N GLN A 19 -6.08 -13.15 4.45
CA GLN A 19 -5.96 -12.06 5.42
C GLN A 19 -5.81 -12.60 6.85
N VAL A 20 -6.53 -13.68 7.17
CA VAL A 20 -6.36 -14.40 8.43
C VAL A 20 -4.99 -15.07 8.49
N ALA A 21 -4.59 -15.74 7.41
CA ALA A 21 -3.27 -16.38 7.32
C ALA A 21 -2.13 -15.35 7.43
N PHE A 22 -2.30 -14.15 6.85
CA PHE A 22 -1.33 -13.06 7.00
C PHE A 22 -1.20 -12.63 8.46
N HIS A 23 -2.29 -12.52 9.19
CA HIS A 23 -2.26 -12.19 10.62
C HIS A 23 -1.55 -13.28 11.44
N GLN A 24 -1.75 -14.54 11.10
CA GLN A 24 -1.16 -15.70 11.79
C GLN A 24 0.27 -16.05 11.35
N ARG A 25 0.87 -15.24 10.47
CA ARG A 25 2.22 -15.49 9.94
C ARG A 25 3.29 -15.50 11.03
N ASP A 26 4.40 -16.14 10.74
CA ASP A 26 5.59 -16.05 11.58
C ASP A 26 6.06 -14.59 11.73
N ARG A 27 6.52 -14.23 12.91
CA ARG A 27 7.00 -12.87 13.19
C ARG A 27 8.45 -12.69 12.75
N ILE A 28 8.68 -12.76 11.45
CA ILE A 28 9.95 -12.39 10.84
C ILE A 28 9.87 -10.97 10.27
N PRO A 29 10.98 -10.23 10.21
CA PRO A 29 10.94 -8.80 9.88
C PRO A 29 10.65 -8.47 8.40
N THR A 30 10.62 -9.46 7.52
CA THR A 30 10.36 -9.23 6.09
C THR A 30 9.35 -10.22 5.56
N HIS A 31 8.34 -9.72 4.84
CA HIS A 31 7.32 -10.55 4.20
C HIS A 31 7.02 -10.07 2.78
N THR A 32 6.57 -11.00 1.96
CA THR A 32 5.88 -10.70 0.71
C THR A 32 4.39 -11.00 0.87
N LEU A 33 3.54 -10.17 0.32
CA LEU A 33 2.09 -10.39 0.24
C LEU A 33 1.66 -10.34 -1.22
N SER A 34 1.29 -11.49 -1.77
CA SER A 34 0.81 -11.60 -3.14
C SER A 34 -0.67 -11.95 -3.17
N ALA A 35 -1.47 -10.99 -3.63
CA ALA A 35 -2.89 -11.19 -3.86
C ALA A 35 -3.37 -10.28 -4.99
N PRO A 36 -4.30 -10.72 -5.86
CA PRO A 36 -4.85 -9.91 -6.92
C PRO A 36 -5.42 -8.57 -6.43
N THR A 37 -5.50 -7.61 -7.34
CA THR A 37 -6.13 -6.30 -7.06
C THR A 37 -7.60 -6.50 -6.67
N GLY A 38 -8.09 -5.68 -5.73
CA GLY A 38 -9.48 -5.72 -5.28
C GLY A 38 -9.82 -6.77 -4.22
N LEU A 39 -8.84 -7.59 -3.77
CA LEU A 39 -9.04 -8.53 -2.66
C LEU A 39 -8.77 -7.95 -1.28
N GLY A 40 -8.53 -6.64 -1.15
CA GLY A 40 -8.36 -6.01 0.15
C GLY A 40 -6.98 -6.21 0.78
N LYS A 41 -5.89 -6.08 -0.01
CA LYS A 41 -4.51 -6.06 0.52
C LYS A 41 -4.32 -4.92 1.53
N THR A 42 -4.80 -3.73 1.18
CA THR A 42 -4.69 -2.54 2.04
C THR A 42 -5.39 -2.77 3.38
N GLU A 43 -6.63 -3.28 3.35
CA GLU A 43 -7.40 -3.62 4.55
C GLU A 43 -6.67 -4.67 5.40
N CYS A 44 -6.11 -5.70 4.78
CA CYS A 44 -5.31 -6.73 5.44
C CYS A 44 -4.17 -6.12 6.26
N LEU A 45 -3.38 -5.26 5.63
CA LEU A 45 -2.16 -4.67 6.22
C LEU A 45 -2.46 -3.64 7.31
N VAL A 46 -3.47 -2.80 7.09
CA VAL A 46 -3.88 -1.77 8.05
C VAL A 46 -4.51 -2.42 9.27
N VAL A 47 -5.43 -3.37 9.08
CA VAL A 47 -6.13 -4.01 10.19
C VAL A 47 -5.19 -4.90 11.01
N ASP A 48 -4.25 -5.61 10.36
CA ASP A 48 -3.22 -6.39 11.06
C ASP A 48 -2.35 -5.49 11.96
N TRP A 49 -1.92 -4.33 11.44
CA TRP A 49 -1.12 -3.39 12.21
C TRP A 49 -1.95 -2.76 13.36
N LEU A 50 -3.18 -2.34 13.10
CA LEU A 50 -4.08 -1.78 14.12
C LEU A 50 -4.39 -2.78 15.23
N TYR A 51 -4.61 -4.05 14.87
CA TYR A 51 -4.78 -5.11 15.86
C TYR A 51 -3.53 -5.25 16.73
N GLY A 52 -2.36 -5.24 16.12
CA GLY A 52 -1.09 -5.28 16.84
C GLY A 52 -0.91 -4.09 17.79
N ILE A 53 -1.17 -2.86 17.35
CA ILE A 53 -1.11 -1.65 18.19
C ILE A 53 -2.03 -1.74 19.40
N LEU A 54 -3.22 -2.33 19.24
CA LEU A 54 -4.22 -2.37 20.31
C LEU A 54 -4.07 -3.56 21.26
N TYR A 55 -3.55 -4.68 20.80
CA TYR A 55 -3.52 -5.94 21.58
C TYR A 55 -2.13 -6.55 21.78
N ASP A 56 -1.12 -6.06 21.06
CA ASP A 56 0.26 -6.54 21.11
C ASP A 56 1.26 -5.41 20.82
N PHE A 57 1.09 -4.31 21.52
CA PHE A 57 1.84 -3.07 21.31
C PHE A 57 3.37 -3.27 21.38
N GLU A 58 3.84 -4.04 22.36
CA GLU A 58 5.27 -4.30 22.54
C GLU A 58 5.93 -5.00 21.34
N ASN A 59 5.13 -5.72 20.53
CA ASN A 59 5.60 -6.47 19.38
C ASN A 59 5.22 -5.83 18.04
N THR A 60 4.62 -4.65 18.06
CA THR A 60 4.16 -3.97 16.85
C THR A 60 4.89 -2.65 16.68
N PRO A 61 5.51 -2.38 15.50
CA PRO A 61 6.11 -1.09 15.23
C PRO A 61 5.08 0.04 15.36
N ILE A 62 5.48 1.13 16.03
CA ILE A 62 4.58 2.26 16.31
C ILE A 62 4.13 3.00 15.04
N ARG A 63 4.90 2.91 13.95
CA ARG A 63 4.59 3.56 12.68
C ARG A 63 4.29 2.57 11.59
N LEU A 64 3.17 2.80 10.88
CA LEU A 64 2.86 2.11 9.63
C LEU A 64 3.09 3.06 8.46
N VAL A 65 4.02 2.74 7.58
CA VAL A 65 4.37 3.56 6.42
C VAL A 65 3.96 2.85 5.13
N PHE A 66 2.99 3.42 4.41
CA PHE A 66 2.63 2.99 3.06
C PHE A 66 3.41 3.77 2.01
N CYS A 67 4.25 3.07 1.30
CA CYS A 67 4.95 3.56 0.14
C CYS A 67 4.22 3.13 -1.13
N LEU A 68 3.74 4.09 -1.91
CA LEU A 68 2.90 3.88 -3.09
C LEU A 68 3.58 4.44 -4.35
N PRO A 69 3.36 3.84 -5.53
CA PRO A 69 4.04 4.26 -6.75
C PRO A 69 3.59 5.63 -7.26
N MET A 70 2.36 6.05 -6.98
CA MET A 70 1.79 7.29 -7.51
C MET A 70 0.82 7.99 -6.56
N ARG A 71 0.62 9.31 -6.78
CA ARG A 71 -0.22 10.17 -5.92
C ARG A 71 -1.69 9.77 -5.87
N SER A 72 -2.28 9.37 -6.99
CA SER A 72 -3.67 8.93 -7.05
C SER A 72 -3.95 7.74 -6.15
N LEU A 73 -3.04 6.76 -6.13
CA LEU A 73 -3.12 5.62 -5.23
C LEU A 73 -2.96 6.03 -3.77
N THR A 74 -2.08 7.00 -3.48
CA THR A 74 -1.91 7.53 -2.12
C THR A 74 -3.20 8.13 -1.60
N HIS A 75 -3.90 8.91 -2.41
CA HIS A 75 -5.18 9.51 -2.02
C HIS A 75 -6.28 8.45 -1.78
N GLN A 76 -6.42 7.48 -2.68
CA GLN A 76 -7.38 6.38 -2.53
C GLN A 76 -7.09 5.52 -1.30
N THR A 77 -5.82 5.20 -1.06
CA THR A 77 -5.40 4.44 0.13
C THR A 77 -5.69 5.23 1.41
N ARG A 78 -5.43 6.53 1.42
CA ARG A 78 -5.74 7.41 2.55
C ARG A 78 -7.22 7.36 2.92
N GLN A 79 -8.12 7.51 1.96
CA GLN A 79 -9.57 7.46 2.20
C GLN A 79 -10.00 6.12 2.84
N ARG A 80 -9.43 5.00 2.38
CA ARG A 80 -9.72 3.68 2.96
C ARG A 80 -9.22 3.58 4.41
N VAL A 81 -7.99 4.02 4.66
CA VAL A 81 -7.39 4.02 6.00
C VAL A 81 -8.19 4.89 6.97
N GLU A 82 -8.57 6.10 6.57
CA GLU A 82 -9.41 7.00 7.36
C GLU A 82 -10.76 6.36 7.70
N ALA A 83 -11.37 5.67 6.74
CA ALA A 83 -12.65 4.97 6.99
C ALA A 83 -12.50 3.84 8.03
N ILE A 84 -11.40 3.10 8.01
CA ILE A 84 -11.10 2.03 8.98
C ILE A 84 -10.88 2.60 10.37
N VAL A 85 -9.99 3.61 10.50
CA VAL A 85 -9.67 4.24 11.80
C VAL A 85 -10.91 4.89 12.41
N LYS A 86 -11.73 5.57 11.59
CA LYS A 86 -13.00 6.16 12.01
C LYS A 86 -14.01 5.12 12.54
N ARG A 87 -14.12 3.96 11.88
CA ARG A 87 -15.02 2.89 12.36
C ARG A 87 -14.59 2.30 13.69
N LEU A 88 -13.29 2.26 13.94
CA LEU A 88 -12.74 1.78 15.21
C LEU A 88 -12.81 2.82 16.33
N ASP A 89 -13.20 4.06 16.01
CA ASP A 89 -13.24 5.19 16.96
C ASP A 89 -11.91 5.36 17.73
N ARG A 90 -10.82 5.49 16.96
CA ARG A 90 -9.45 5.61 17.49
C ARG A 90 -8.80 6.93 17.06
N PRO A 91 -9.23 8.07 17.63
CA PRO A 91 -8.70 9.39 17.28
C PRO A 91 -7.23 9.59 17.65
N GLU A 92 -6.68 8.74 18.54
CA GLU A 92 -5.27 8.76 18.92
C GLU A 92 -4.34 8.27 17.80
N ILE A 93 -4.86 7.53 16.80
CA ILE A 93 -4.10 7.05 15.66
C ILE A 93 -4.19 8.10 14.54
N THR A 94 -3.11 8.81 14.32
CA THR A 94 -3.05 9.88 13.33
C THR A 94 -2.68 9.38 11.95
N ILE A 95 -3.17 10.06 10.90
CA ILE A 95 -2.95 9.68 9.50
C ILE A 95 -2.34 10.86 8.75
N HIS A 96 -1.15 10.66 8.21
CA HIS A 96 -0.35 11.69 7.55
C HIS A 96 -0.06 11.35 6.09
N SER A 97 0.15 12.38 5.26
CA SER A 97 0.47 12.20 3.85
C SER A 97 1.76 12.91 3.46
N LEU A 98 2.68 12.15 2.87
CA LEU A 98 3.92 12.65 2.31
C LEU A 98 3.84 12.57 0.77
N VAL A 99 3.21 13.57 0.17
CA VAL A 99 3.02 13.67 -1.28
C VAL A 99 3.60 14.97 -1.76
N GLY A 100 4.55 14.93 -2.68
CA GLY A 100 5.11 16.13 -3.30
C GLY A 100 4.11 16.80 -4.23
N GLY A 101 4.11 18.13 -4.31
CA GLY A 101 3.27 18.91 -5.22
C GLY A 101 3.32 20.39 -4.92
N THR A 102 2.97 21.22 -5.91
CA THR A 102 2.85 22.66 -5.74
C THR A 102 1.61 22.99 -4.93
N GLY A 103 1.77 23.72 -3.82
CA GLY A 103 0.68 24.41 -3.12
C GLY A 103 0.06 23.72 -1.89
N THR A 104 0.41 22.49 -1.56
CA THR A 104 0.02 21.89 -0.27
C THR A 104 1.14 22.03 0.74
N ALA A 105 0.86 22.69 1.87
CA ALA A 105 1.75 22.63 3.03
C ALA A 105 2.00 21.14 3.34
N MET A 106 3.27 20.76 3.46
CA MET A 106 3.61 19.39 3.80
C MET A 106 3.12 19.10 5.21
N ASP A 107 2.38 18.01 5.37
CA ASP A 107 1.93 17.56 6.68
C ASP A 107 3.15 17.31 7.58
N ARG A 108 3.27 18.05 8.67
CA ARG A 108 4.38 18.01 9.62
C ARG A 108 3.96 17.53 10.99
N ASP A 109 2.68 17.37 11.22
CA ASP A 109 2.13 17.08 12.57
C ASP A 109 2.64 15.73 13.12
N TRP A 110 3.03 14.82 12.24
CA TRP A 110 3.65 13.54 12.64
C TRP A 110 5.04 13.68 13.30
N LEU A 111 5.69 14.85 13.17
CA LEU A 111 6.96 15.16 13.80
C LEU A 111 6.79 15.59 15.25
N ASP A 112 5.61 16.08 15.61
CA ASP A 112 5.33 16.60 16.95
C ASP A 112 4.88 15.50 17.93
N ALA A 113 4.44 14.35 17.41
CA ALA A 113 3.93 13.23 18.19
C ALA A 113 4.70 11.94 17.89
N ILE A 114 6.01 11.96 18.12
CA ILE A 114 6.93 10.87 17.76
C ILE A 114 6.71 9.58 18.55
N ASP A 115 6.05 9.66 19.69
CA ASP A 115 5.73 8.57 20.62
C ASP A 115 4.33 7.98 20.43
N ARG A 116 3.56 8.50 19.45
CA ARG A 116 2.20 8.05 19.19
C ARG A 116 2.10 7.18 17.94
N PRO A 117 1.19 6.18 17.95
CA PRO A 117 0.92 5.39 16.75
C PRO A 117 0.44 6.26 15.60
N CYS A 118 1.06 6.12 14.44
CA CYS A 118 0.64 6.86 13.26
C CYS A 118 0.77 6.05 11.98
N ILE A 119 -0.07 6.40 11.00
CA ILE A 119 -0.05 5.85 9.64
C ILE A 119 0.42 6.95 8.69
N ILE A 120 1.49 6.69 7.97
CA ILE A 120 2.09 7.63 7.01
C ILE A 120 1.94 7.05 5.62
N LEU A 121 1.27 7.78 4.72
CA LEU A 121 1.12 7.39 3.33
C LEU A 121 1.93 8.34 2.45
N GLY A 122 2.70 7.80 1.53
CA GLY A 122 3.49 8.64 0.64
C GLY A 122 3.88 7.97 -0.67
N THR A 123 4.31 8.79 -1.62
CA THR A 123 4.90 8.26 -2.85
C THR A 123 6.30 7.71 -2.56
N GLN A 124 6.74 6.76 -3.39
CA GLN A 124 8.06 6.14 -3.21
C GLN A 124 9.19 7.18 -3.13
N ASP A 125 9.15 8.24 -3.95
CA ASP A 125 10.18 9.28 -3.94
C ASP A 125 10.21 10.02 -2.60
N GLN A 126 9.04 10.32 -2.03
CA GLN A 126 8.92 11.04 -0.77
C GLN A 126 9.36 10.17 0.42
N ILE A 127 8.97 8.90 0.44
CA ILE A 127 9.32 7.98 1.54
C ILE A 127 10.80 7.59 1.45
N LEU A 128 11.24 7.05 0.31
CA LEU A 128 12.60 6.54 0.17
C LEU A 128 13.66 7.64 0.29
N SER A 129 13.43 8.83 -0.27
CA SER A 129 14.37 9.94 -0.13
C SER A 129 14.56 10.34 1.34
N ARG A 130 13.49 10.33 2.15
CA ARG A 130 13.57 10.62 3.59
C ARG A 130 14.27 9.51 4.35
N GLN A 131 13.99 8.25 4.05
CA GLN A 131 14.71 7.13 4.65
C GLN A 131 16.21 7.17 4.34
N LEU A 132 16.59 7.73 3.18
CA LEU A 132 17.98 7.96 2.78
C LEU A 132 18.56 9.27 3.30
N PHE A 133 17.92 9.97 4.22
CA PHE A 133 18.34 11.27 4.76
C PHE A 133 18.50 12.35 3.67
N ARG A 134 17.62 12.34 2.65
CA ARG A 134 17.63 13.24 1.48
C ARG A 134 16.23 13.69 1.07
N GLY A 135 15.36 13.91 2.06
CA GLY A 135 13.95 14.20 1.81
C GLY A 135 13.70 15.35 0.83
N TYR A 136 12.86 15.15 -0.17
CA TYR A 136 12.42 16.19 -1.09
C TYR A 136 11.56 17.23 -0.38
N ALA A 137 11.74 18.49 -0.76
CA ALA A 137 10.97 19.64 -0.27
C ALA A 137 10.98 19.80 1.27
N CYS A 138 12.07 19.42 1.93
CA CYS A 138 12.29 19.65 3.34
C CYS A 138 13.71 20.19 3.60
N SER A 139 13.90 20.86 4.72
CA SER A 139 15.18 21.45 5.11
C SER A 139 16.21 20.36 5.47
N ARG A 140 17.48 20.71 5.45
CA ARG A 140 18.57 19.79 5.84
C ARG A 140 18.47 19.34 7.29
N TRP A 141 17.91 20.16 8.16
CA TRP A 141 17.69 19.82 9.57
C TRP A 141 16.60 18.74 9.71
N GLU A 142 15.57 18.80 8.89
CA GLU A 142 14.48 17.81 8.88
C GLU A 142 14.93 16.47 8.31
N TRP A 143 15.98 16.43 7.47
CA TRP A 143 16.45 15.15 6.90
C TRP A 143 16.82 14.11 7.97
N VAL A 144 17.50 14.57 9.04
CA VAL A 144 17.91 13.68 10.13
C VAL A 144 16.70 13.18 10.89
N ILE A 145 15.74 14.06 11.18
CA ILE A 145 14.52 13.71 11.92
C ILE A 145 13.69 12.75 11.10
N HIS A 146 13.41 13.06 9.84
CA HIS A 146 12.63 12.21 8.95
C HIS A 146 13.31 10.84 8.76
N GLY A 147 14.61 10.84 8.52
CA GLY A 147 15.38 9.60 8.37
C GLY A 147 15.36 8.76 9.63
N ALA A 148 15.48 9.37 10.81
CA ALA A 148 15.39 8.67 12.09
C ALA A 148 13.99 8.05 12.28
N LEU A 149 12.92 8.80 12.10
CA LEU A 149 11.55 8.33 12.34
C LEU A 149 11.11 7.26 11.34
N LEU A 150 11.52 7.36 10.07
CA LEU A 150 11.12 6.42 9.02
C LEU A 150 12.01 5.17 8.92
N ASN A 151 13.08 5.09 9.73
CA ASN A 151 13.94 3.90 9.81
C ASN A 151 13.90 3.21 11.16
N ASN A 152 13.23 3.76 12.17
CA ASN A 152 13.16 3.20 13.51
C ASN A 152 11.71 2.97 13.94
N ASP A 153 11.46 1.83 14.54
CA ASP A 153 10.14 1.42 15.04
C ASP A 153 9.04 1.59 13.98
N VAL A 154 9.26 0.95 12.83
CA VAL A 154 8.49 1.16 11.62
C VAL A 154 8.16 -0.13 10.88
N ARG A 155 6.91 -0.27 10.44
CA ARG A 155 6.49 -1.22 9.41
C ARG A 155 6.36 -0.48 8.10
N VAL A 156 7.23 -0.80 7.14
CA VAL A 156 7.18 -0.25 5.78
C VAL A 156 6.45 -1.20 4.87
N VAL A 157 5.43 -0.72 4.21
CA VAL A 157 4.68 -1.43 3.17
C VAL A 157 5.02 -0.80 1.82
N MET A 158 5.59 -1.59 0.93
CA MET A 158 5.79 -1.23 -0.47
C MET A 158 4.62 -1.82 -1.26
N ASP A 159 3.61 -1.01 -1.57
CA ASP A 159 2.40 -1.49 -2.25
C ASP A 159 2.51 -1.31 -3.77
N GLU A 160 2.01 -2.30 -4.53
CA GLU A 160 2.13 -2.38 -6.00
C GLU A 160 3.60 -2.35 -6.46
N THR A 161 4.45 -3.16 -5.84
CA THR A 161 5.92 -3.19 -6.09
C THR A 161 6.30 -3.35 -7.56
N GLN A 162 5.47 -4.02 -8.38
CA GLN A 162 5.67 -4.15 -9.81
C GLN A 162 5.69 -2.81 -10.57
N LEU A 163 5.15 -1.74 -9.98
CA LEU A 163 5.12 -0.38 -10.56
C LEU A 163 6.26 0.52 -10.03
N MET A 164 7.08 0.03 -9.09
CA MET A 164 8.08 0.84 -8.41
C MET A 164 9.47 0.83 -9.05
N GLY A 165 9.67 0.06 -10.13
CA GLY A 165 10.96 -0.06 -10.78
C GLY A 165 12.06 -0.49 -9.81
N VAL A 166 13.09 0.33 -9.64
CA VAL A 166 14.21 0.06 -8.70
C VAL A 166 13.91 0.47 -7.25
N GLY A 167 12.82 1.18 -7.01
CA GLY A 167 12.49 1.71 -5.67
C GLY A 167 12.33 0.62 -4.62
N TYR A 168 11.69 -0.50 -4.96
CA TYR A 168 11.52 -1.60 -4.02
C TYR A 168 12.87 -2.27 -3.63
N LEU A 169 13.87 -2.27 -4.52
CA LEU A 169 15.22 -2.74 -4.19
C LEU A 169 15.87 -1.86 -3.14
N SER A 170 15.68 -0.54 -3.23
CA SER A 170 16.15 0.39 -2.20
C SER A 170 15.52 0.10 -0.84
N ALA A 171 14.24 -0.22 -0.79
CA ALA A 171 13.56 -0.61 0.45
C ALA A 171 14.13 -1.93 1.04
N ILE A 172 14.42 -2.92 0.19
CA ILE A 172 15.05 -4.18 0.60
C ILE A 172 16.44 -3.91 1.21
N LEU A 173 17.28 -3.11 0.54
CA LEU A 173 18.62 -2.76 1.03
C LEU A 173 18.56 -2.00 2.35
N LEU A 174 17.62 -1.07 2.49
CA LEU A 174 17.39 -0.36 3.75
C LEU A 174 16.94 -1.31 4.86
N GLN A 175 16.10 -2.29 4.57
CA GLN A 175 15.69 -3.30 5.53
C GLN A 175 16.87 -4.18 5.96
N GLN A 176 17.67 -4.64 5.00
CA GLN A 176 18.87 -5.40 5.30
C GLN A 176 19.83 -4.59 6.20
N GLN A 177 20.04 -3.32 5.88
CA GLN A 177 20.87 -2.43 6.70
C GLN A 177 20.35 -2.29 8.13
N ARG A 178 19.01 -2.13 8.30
CA ARG A 178 18.39 -2.04 9.63
C ARG A 178 18.60 -3.32 10.43
N LEU A 179 18.49 -4.48 9.80
CA LEU A 179 18.70 -5.77 10.45
C LEU A 179 20.18 -6.03 10.80
N GLU A 180 21.12 -5.61 9.95
CA GLU A 180 22.56 -5.79 10.17
C GLU A 180 23.15 -4.79 11.18
N LYS A 181 22.74 -3.53 11.14
CA LYS A 181 23.29 -2.45 11.97
C LYS A 181 22.49 -2.20 13.25
N GLY A 182 21.28 -2.73 13.30
CA GLY A 182 20.31 -2.45 14.34
C GLY A 182 19.50 -1.16 14.06
N CYS A 183 18.32 -1.11 14.65
CA CYS A 183 17.46 0.07 14.70
C CYS A 183 16.82 0.15 16.08
N TYR A 184 16.36 1.34 16.47
CA TYR A 184 15.55 1.48 17.67
C TYR A 184 14.15 0.89 17.42
N GLY A 185 13.64 0.12 18.39
CA GLY A 185 12.35 -0.54 18.25
C GLY A 185 12.35 -1.65 17.19
N ARG A 186 11.24 -1.84 16.54
CA ARG A 186 11.06 -2.90 15.54
C ARG A 186 11.14 -2.36 14.12
N SER A 187 11.58 -3.19 13.19
CA SER A 187 11.60 -2.86 11.78
C SER A 187 11.03 -4.01 10.98
N GLU A 188 9.95 -3.72 10.25
CA GLU A 188 9.30 -4.68 9.35
C GLU A 188 9.23 -4.11 7.93
N LEU A 189 9.42 -4.97 6.94
CA LEU A 189 9.22 -4.66 5.53
C LEU A 189 8.22 -5.64 4.93
N ILE A 190 7.18 -5.12 4.28
CA ILE A 190 6.19 -5.91 3.57
C ILE A 190 6.16 -5.46 2.10
N LEU A 191 6.46 -6.39 1.21
CA LEU A 191 6.42 -6.15 -0.24
C LEU A 191 5.10 -6.69 -0.78
N CYS A 192 4.25 -5.81 -1.33
CA CYS A 192 2.94 -6.17 -1.85
C CYS A 192 2.91 -6.10 -3.36
N SER A 193 2.37 -7.13 -3.99
CA SER A 193 2.20 -7.21 -5.44
C SER A 193 0.90 -7.92 -5.81
N ALA A 194 0.32 -7.54 -6.95
CA ALA A 194 -0.77 -8.29 -7.57
C ALA A 194 -0.27 -9.50 -8.36
N THR A 195 0.98 -9.46 -8.77
CA THR A 195 1.67 -10.53 -9.52
C THR A 195 2.76 -11.15 -8.66
N LEU A 196 2.96 -12.45 -8.78
CA LEU A 196 3.88 -13.23 -7.95
C LEU A 196 5.38 -12.93 -8.21
N ASP A 197 5.71 -12.22 -9.28
CA ASP A 197 7.09 -11.86 -9.61
C ASP A 197 7.58 -10.71 -8.74
N VAL A 198 7.75 -10.99 -7.46
CA VAL A 198 8.61 -10.17 -6.63
C VAL A 198 10.03 -10.44 -7.12
N ALA A 199 10.67 -9.40 -7.66
CA ALA A 199 12.06 -9.52 -8.13
C ALA A 199 12.98 -10.07 -7.03
N PRO A 200 14.13 -10.59 -7.36
CA PRO A 200 14.91 -11.42 -6.50
C PRO A 200 15.27 -10.71 -5.20
N ILE A 201 14.62 -11.14 -4.12
CA ILE A 201 15.05 -10.77 -2.76
C ILE A 201 16.42 -11.42 -2.54
N PRO A 202 17.42 -10.67 -2.06
CA PRO A 202 18.73 -11.23 -1.80
C PRO A 202 18.63 -12.46 -0.88
N ARG A 203 19.35 -13.52 -1.20
CA ARG A 203 19.36 -14.76 -0.41
C ARG A 203 19.82 -14.56 1.04
N THR A 204 20.47 -13.44 1.31
CA THR A 204 20.91 -13.01 2.64
C THR A 204 19.78 -12.49 3.52
N LEU A 205 18.65 -12.09 2.92
CA LEU A 205 17.48 -11.59 3.64
C LEU A 205 16.45 -12.71 3.82
N LYS A 206 16.26 -13.16 5.06
CA LYS A 206 15.19 -14.11 5.39
C LYS A 206 13.83 -13.41 5.26
N TYR A 207 12.92 -14.00 4.51
CA TYR A 207 11.55 -13.49 4.35
C TYR A 207 10.51 -14.61 4.38
N GLY A 208 9.27 -14.24 4.73
CA GLY A 208 8.09 -15.10 4.66
C GLY A 208 7.22 -14.75 3.45
N GLU A 209 6.60 -15.76 2.87
CA GLU A 209 5.66 -15.58 1.76
C GLU A 209 4.22 -15.72 2.26
N CYS A 210 3.40 -14.73 1.95
CA CYS A 210 1.96 -14.76 2.11
C CYS A 210 1.31 -14.57 0.75
N LYS A 211 0.44 -15.53 0.38
CA LYS A 211 -0.26 -15.51 -0.91
C LYS A 211 -1.66 -16.11 -0.76
N ILE A 212 -2.50 -15.84 -1.74
CA ILE A 212 -3.81 -16.49 -1.81
C ILE A 212 -3.65 -18.00 -1.89
N SER A 213 -4.53 -18.70 -1.21
CA SER A 213 -4.56 -20.15 -1.10
C SER A 213 -5.81 -20.77 -1.76
N GLN A 214 -5.88 -22.07 -1.81
CA GLN A 214 -7.08 -22.76 -2.30
C GLN A 214 -8.35 -22.37 -1.52
N ALA A 215 -8.22 -22.05 -0.22
CA ALA A 215 -9.34 -21.61 0.58
C ALA A 215 -9.93 -20.28 0.09
N ASP A 216 -9.10 -19.38 -0.44
CA ASP A 216 -9.57 -18.12 -1.02
C ASP A 216 -10.34 -18.33 -2.31
N TYR A 217 -9.93 -19.28 -3.17
CA TYR A 217 -10.69 -19.66 -4.36
C TYR A 217 -12.03 -20.35 -4.05
N GLN A 218 -12.16 -20.95 -2.87
CA GLN A 218 -13.41 -21.55 -2.41
C GLN A 218 -14.31 -20.57 -1.66
N HIS A 219 -13.78 -19.42 -1.25
CA HIS A 219 -14.56 -18.41 -0.55
C HIS A 219 -15.55 -17.71 -1.52
N PRO A 220 -16.87 -17.63 -1.20
CA PRO A 220 -17.90 -17.19 -2.17
C PRO A 220 -17.62 -15.85 -2.82
N ILE A 221 -17.25 -14.83 -2.02
CA ILE A 221 -16.97 -13.48 -2.53
C ILE A 221 -15.60 -13.39 -3.22
N ALA A 222 -14.57 -14.05 -2.67
CA ALA A 222 -13.25 -14.04 -3.27
C ALA A 222 -13.23 -14.79 -4.60
N SER A 223 -13.88 -15.96 -4.69
CA SER A 223 -13.99 -16.72 -5.93
C SER A 223 -14.72 -15.95 -7.04
N GLN A 224 -15.79 -15.23 -6.69
CA GLN A 224 -16.46 -14.37 -7.66
C GLN A 224 -15.53 -13.28 -8.20
N LYS A 225 -14.77 -12.61 -7.33
CA LYS A 225 -13.80 -11.58 -7.74
C LYS A 225 -12.65 -12.16 -8.56
N LEU A 226 -12.15 -13.34 -8.20
CA LEU A 226 -11.07 -14.04 -8.89
C LEU A 226 -11.51 -14.61 -10.23
N GLY A 227 -12.77 -15.03 -10.35
CA GLY A 227 -13.37 -15.59 -11.56
C GLY A 227 -13.89 -14.55 -12.56
N MET A 228 -13.80 -13.25 -12.26
CA MET A 228 -14.23 -12.22 -13.20
C MET A 228 -13.30 -12.15 -14.41
N HIS A 229 -13.79 -12.57 -15.56
CA HIS A 229 -13.09 -12.47 -16.83
C HIS A 229 -13.35 -11.12 -17.48
N LYS A 230 -12.26 -10.43 -17.82
CA LYS A 230 -12.33 -9.24 -18.69
C LYS A 230 -12.26 -9.71 -20.13
N ARG A 231 -13.20 -9.27 -20.96
CA ARG A 231 -13.13 -9.49 -22.40
C ARG A 231 -12.23 -8.42 -23.01
N LEU A 232 -11.23 -8.83 -23.76
CA LEU A 232 -10.37 -7.93 -24.53
C LEU A 232 -10.87 -7.93 -25.97
N HIS A 233 -11.26 -6.77 -26.47
CA HIS A 233 -11.57 -6.54 -27.87
C HIS A 233 -10.46 -5.69 -28.47
N ARG A 234 -9.85 -6.18 -29.53
CA ARG A 234 -8.90 -5.39 -30.31
C ARG A 234 -9.68 -4.68 -31.41
N VAL A 235 -9.55 -3.36 -31.46
CA VAL A 235 -10.11 -2.52 -32.51
C VAL A 235 -8.95 -1.86 -33.25
N GLU A 236 -8.94 -1.93 -34.57
CA GLU A 236 -7.98 -1.18 -35.39
C GLU A 236 -8.56 0.22 -35.61
N ILE A 237 -7.81 1.25 -35.24
CA ILE A 237 -8.19 2.65 -35.33
C ILE A 237 -7.37 3.30 -36.43
N GLY A 238 -8.01 4.18 -37.24
CA GLY A 238 -7.39 4.84 -38.38
C GLY A 238 -6.55 6.07 -38.02
N VAL A 239 -6.44 7.00 -38.92
CA VAL A 239 -5.53 8.16 -38.83
C VAL A 239 -5.99 9.19 -37.80
N ASP A 240 -7.29 9.28 -37.53
CA ASP A 240 -7.88 10.19 -36.53
C ASP A 240 -8.17 9.42 -35.24
N GLU A 241 -7.09 9.03 -34.55
CA GLU A 241 -7.11 8.07 -33.43
C GLU A 241 -8.05 8.46 -32.27
N VAL A 242 -8.16 9.75 -31.94
CA VAL A 242 -8.91 10.20 -30.76
C VAL A 242 -10.42 10.18 -31.01
N ALA A 243 -10.85 10.72 -32.16
CA ALA A 243 -12.28 10.77 -32.54
C ALA A 243 -12.85 9.36 -32.77
N GLU A 244 -12.12 8.49 -33.48
CA GLU A 244 -12.51 7.09 -33.69
C GLU A 244 -12.58 6.32 -32.39
N MET A 245 -11.63 6.53 -31.46
CA MET A 245 -11.62 5.89 -30.15
C MET A 245 -12.82 6.34 -29.32
N ALA A 246 -13.15 7.64 -29.30
CA ALA A 246 -14.33 8.17 -28.62
C ALA A 246 -15.62 7.53 -29.16
N GLN A 247 -15.73 7.39 -30.47
CA GLN A 247 -16.88 6.76 -31.11
C GLN A 247 -17.02 5.29 -30.72
N VAL A 248 -15.93 4.52 -30.73
CA VAL A 248 -15.90 3.11 -30.28
C VAL A 248 -16.35 2.98 -28.82
N VAL A 249 -15.87 3.88 -27.93
CA VAL A 249 -16.29 3.88 -26.51
C VAL A 249 -17.80 4.13 -26.39
N VAL A 250 -18.35 5.07 -27.15
CA VAL A 250 -19.78 5.37 -27.15
C VAL A 250 -20.60 4.19 -27.69
N GLU A 251 -20.18 3.60 -28.80
CA GLU A 251 -20.88 2.45 -29.43
C GLU A 251 -20.85 1.19 -28.54
N GLN A 252 -19.78 0.99 -27.79
CA GLN A 252 -19.63 -0.16 -26.87
C GLN A 252 -20.20 0.12 -25.48
N HIS A 253 -20.65 1.33 -25.21
CA HIS A 253 -21.20 1.68 -23.90
C HIS A 253 -22.55 0.98 -23.64
N ILE A 254 -22.63 0.35 -22.48
CA ILE A 254 -23.87 -0.28 -21.99
C ILE A 254 -24.53 0.68 -21.00
N ALA A 255 -25.78 1.01 -21.23
CA ALA A 255 -26.55 1.90 -20.35
C ALA A 255 -26.51 1.41 -18.88
N GLY A 256 -26.12 2.28 -17.96
CA GLY A 256 -25.95 1.97 -16.54
C GLY A 256 -24.60 1.36 -16.16
N ALA A 257 -23.69 1.14 -17.12
CA ALA A 257 -22.32 0.72 -16.85
C ALA A 257 -21.35 1.91 -16.88
N LEU A 258 -20.17 1.74 -16.28
CA LEU A 258 -19.06 2.68 -16.40
C LEU A 258 -18.12 2.22 -17.52
N SER A 259 -17.91 3.06 -18.53
CA SER A 259 -16.88 2.85 -19.55
C SER A 259 -15.62 3.62 -19.18
N LEU A 260 -14.46 2.95 -19.23
CA LEU A 260 -13.16 3.54 -18.96
C LEU A 260 -12.33 3.53 -20.23
N CYS A 261 -11.94 4.71 -20.71
CA CYS A 261 -10.99 4.89 -21.79
C CYS A 261 -9.63 5.27 -21.22
N ILE A 262 -8.58 4.58 -21.65
CA ILE A 262 -7.21 4.82 -21.21
C ILE A 262 -6.38 5.26 -22.40
N VAL A 263 -5.83 6.46 -22.33
CA VAL A 263 -4.99 7.06 -23.37
C VAL A 263 -3.58 7.30 -22.88
N ASN A 264 -2.61 7.35 -23.79
CA ASN A 264 -1.19 7.50 -23.45
C ASN A 264 -0.78 8.96 -23.19
N ARG A 265 -1.54 9.94 -23.67
CA ARG A 265 -1.26 11.36 -23.53
C ARG A 265 -2.39 12.08 -22.84
N VAL A 266 -2.05 13.04 -21.99
CA VAL A 266 -3.04 13.88 -21.29
C VAL A 266 -3.87 14.68 -22.28
N GLN A 267 -3.27 15.13 -23.39
CA GLN A 267 -3.93 15.92 -24.42
C GLN A 267 -5.06 15.15 -25.09
N ASP A 268 -4.85 13.86 -25.39
CA ASP A 268 -5.85 12.97 -25.97
C ASP A 268 -7.06 12.70 -25.04
N CYS A 269 -6.97 13.12 -23.79
CA CYS A 269 -8.04 12.99 -22.78
C CYS A 269 -8.90 14.25 -22.68
N ILE A 270 -8.41 15.37 -23.24
CA ILE A 270 -9.07 16.70 -23.17
C ILE A 270 -9.85 16.99 -24.44
N GLU A 271 -9.44 16.44 -25.57
CA GLU A 271 -10.15 16.49 -26.84
C GLU A 271 -11.35 15.52 -26.84
#